data_abc34dbbe8ce8b9e0560ec43184b1eba
#
_entry.id   abc34dbbe8ce8b9e0560ec43184b1eba
#
_cell.length_a   1.000
_cell.length_b   1.000
_cell.length_c   1.000
_cell.angle_alpha   90.00
_cell.angle_beta   90.00
_cell.angle_gamma   90.00
#
_symmetry.space_group_name_H-M   'P 1'
#
loop_
_entity.id
_entity.type
_entity.pdbx_description
1 polymer ?
#
loop_
_entity_poly.entity_id
_entity_poly.type
_entity_poly.pdbx_seq_one_letter_code
_entity_poly.pdbx_strand_id
1 'polypeptide(L)'
;SEMCIRDRGTAYYYLASTPKIYSRTATILVKDSRKGGDTDLGAFSDLVGFQNRRNVDNEVYILQSHRLMSEVVKRLHLTVNYSVREGLRTADLYGRSPIEVDFINDNSKQKLSLEVTPLRNGKIELTDFEDKFVTRQETKRVILAEYGDTVATPVGQVVVHKTLFMDSTYLKKPLSLIHI
;
A
#
# COMPACT_ATOMS: atom_id res chain seq x y z
N SER A 1 -23.17 14.84 -37.11
CA SER A 1 -22.61 13.50 -36.83
C SER A 1 -21.15 13.55 -36.32
N GLU A 2 -20.36 14.59 -36.64
CA GLU A 2 -18.97 14.73 -36.21
C GLU A 2 -18.82 14.98 -34.68
N MET A 3 -19.74 15.66 -34.04
CA MET A 3 -19.75 15.88 -32.59
C MET A 3 -19.80 14.56 -31.82
N CYS A 4 -20.62 13.60 -32.26
CA CYS A 4 -20.74 12.31 -31.58
C CYS A 4 -19.46 11.48 -31.61
N ILE A 5 -18.64 11.57 -32.66
CA ILE A 5 -17.39 10.82 -32.76
C ILE A 5 -16.34 11.39 -31.78
N ARG A 6 -16.25 12.71 -31.72
CA ARG A 6 -15.35 13.42 -30.81
C ARG A 6 -15.73 13.17 -29.36
N ASP A 7 -17.01 13.22 -29.02
CA ASP A 7 -17.50 12.97 -27.67
C ASP A 7 -17.24 11.52 -27.21
N ARG A 8 -17.43 10.53 -28.10
CA ARG A 8 -17.09 9.13 -27.84
C ARG A 8 -15.59 8.93 -27.64
N GLY A 9 -14.75 9.58 -28.44
CA GLY A 9 -13.30 9.53 -28.29
C GLY A 9 -12.83 10.10 -26.96
N THR A 10 -13.39 11.24 -26.55
CA THR A 10 -13.07 11.89 -25.28
C THR A 10 -13.54 11.05 -24.09
N ALA A 11 -14.75 10.51 -24.16
CA ALA A 11 -15.28 9.63 -23.11
C ALA A 11 -14.46 8.34 -22.98
N TYR A 12 -14.07 7.73 -24.09
CA TYR A 12 -13.20 6.54 -24.07
C TYR A 12 -11.83 6.85 -23.47
N TYR A 13 -11.20 7.95 -23.86
CA TYR A 13 -9.93 8.39 -23.30
C TYR A 13 -10.03 8.61 -21.79
N TYR A 14 -11.07 9.32 -21.34
CA TYR A 14 -11.32 9.57 -19.92
C TYR A 14 -11.48 8.26 -19.13
N LEU A 15 -12.30 7.33 -19.61
CA LEU A 15 -12.51 6.04 -18.96
C LEU A 15 -11.25 5.16 -18.96
N ALA A 16 -10.44 5.23 -20.02
CA ALA A 16 -9.20 4.48 -20.11
C ALA A 16 -8.07 5.04 -19.23
N SER A 17 -8.08 6.36 -18.95
CA SER A 17 -7.05 7.01 -18.12
C SER A 17 -7.41 7.07 -16.63
N THR A 18 -8.71 6.96 -16.29
CA THR A 18 -9.16 7.11 -14.90
C THR A 18 -8.91 5.82 -14.10
N PRO A 19 -8.20 5.87 -12.94
CA PRO A 19 -8.01 4.71 -12.08
C PRO A 19 -9.34 4.27 -11.45
N LYS A 20 -9.50 2.97 -11.25
CA LYS A 20 -10.69 2.42 -10.56
C LYS A 20 -10.53 2.63 -9.06
N ILE A 21 -11.46 3.36 -8.45
CA ILE A 21 -11.52 3.60 -7.00
C ILE A 21 -12.51 2.62 -6.39
N TYR A 22 -12.07 1.88 -5.38
CA TYR A 22 -12.90 0.95 -4.64
C TYR A 22 -13.09 1.45 -3.20
N SER A 23 -14.34 1.43 -2.71
CA SER A 23 -14.66 1.71 -1.32
C SER A 23 -15.09 0.44 -0.61
N ARG A 24 -14.62 0.24 0.61
CA ARG A 24 -15.00 -0.87 1.49
C ARG A 24 -15.37 -0.30 2.84
N THR A 25 -16.46 -0.81 3.42
CA THR A 25 -16.92 -0.45 4.76
C THR A 25 -16.89 -1.69 5.64
N ALA A 26 -16.34 -1.55 6.83
CA ALA A 26 -16.34 -2.59 7.85
C ALA A 26 -17.06 -2.07 9.09
N THR A 27 -17.89 -2.93 9.70
CA THR A 27 -18.56 -2.62 10.96
C THR A 27 -17.96 -3.48 12.06
N ILE A 28 -17.50 -2.85 13.14
CA ILE A 28 -16.93 -3.52 14.30
C ILE A 28 -17.95 -3.46 15.44
N LEU A 29 -18.30 -4.63 15.97
CA LEU A 29 -19.11 -4.72 17.17
C LEU A 29 -18.18 -4.76 18.39
N VAL A 30 -18.23 -3.71 19.19
CA VAL A 30 -17.52 -3.65 20.47
C VAL A 30 -18.42 -4.26 21.53
N LYS A 31 -18.01 -5.41 22.09
CA LYS A 31 -18.73 -6.07 23.19
C LYS A 31 -18.23 -5.49 24.51
N ASP A 32 -19.13 -4.87 25.25
CA ASP A 32 -18.87 -4.42 26.62
C ASP A 32 -18.64 -5.64 27.51
N SER A 33 -17.41 -5.87 27.92
CA SER A 33 -17.06 -6.92 28.89
C SER A 33 -17.37 -6.42 30.29
N ARG A 34 -18.65 -6.30 30.63
CA ARG A 34 -19.03 -6.14 32.03
C ARG A 34 -18.78 -7.48 32.74
N LYS A 35 -17.65 -7.53 33.43
CA LYS A 35 -17.37 -8.57 34.42
C LYS A 35 -18.43 -8.42 35.51
N GLY A 36 -19.30 -9.42 35.64
CA GLY A 36 -20.35 -9.45 36.60
C GLY A 36 -19.88 -9.10 38.00
N GLY A 37 -20.36 -8.03 38.50
CA GLY A 37 -20.46 -7.71 39.92
C GLY A 37 -21.96 -7.68 40.25
N ASP A 38 -22.36 -8.65 41.02
CA ASP A 38 -23.66 -8.84 41.60
C ASP A 38 -23.95 -7.64 42.51
N THR A 39 -24.53 -6.56 41.98
CA THR A 39 -25.14 -5.53 42.81
C THR A 39 -26.27 -4.90 42.03
N ASP A 40 -27.38 -4.79 42.73
CA ASP A 40 -28.73 -4.30 42.41
C ASP A 40 -28.81 -2.87 41.79
N LEU A 41 -27.68 -2.33 41.35
CA LEU A 41 -27.49 -1.05 40.65
C LEU A 41 -27.62 -1.14 39.12
N GLY A 42 -27.84 -2.33 38.58
CA GLY A 42 -27.95 -2.56 37.12
C GLY A 42 -29.14 -1.86 36.47
N ALA A 43 -30.23 -1.67 37.22
CA ALA A 43 -31.45 -1.02 36.71
C ALA A 43 -31.29 0.51 36.51
N PHE A 44 -30.40 1.16 37.26
CA PHE A 44 -30.16 2.59 37.13
C PHE A 44 -29.20 2.94 35.97
N SER A 45 -28.34 2.00 35.53
CA SER A 45 -27.37 2.28 34.46
C SER A 45 -28.04 2.33 33.08
N ASP A 46 -29.18 1.70 32.89
CA ASP A 46 -29.95 1.74 31.64
C ASP A 46 -30.72 3.06 31.43
N LEU A 47 -31.05 3.74 32.56
CA LEU A 47 -31.73 5.05 32.53
C LEU A 47 -30.74 6.22 32.20
N VAL A 48 -29.42 6.01 32.39
CA VAL A 48 -28.41 7.03 32.13
C VAL A 48 -27.66 6.63 30.88
N GLY A 49 -28.28 6.71 29.73
CA GLY A 49 -27.68 6.40 28.39
C GLY A 49 -26.42 7.18 28.02
N PHE A 50 -25.81 7.88 28.98
CA PHE A 50 -24.58 8.65 28.82
C PHE A 50 -23.31 7.82 29.03
N GLN A 51 -23.35 6.67 29.71
CA GLN A 51 -22.14 5.86 29.97
C GLN A 51 -21.76 5.00 28.76
N ASN A 52 -22.71 4.58 27.94
CA ASN A 52 -22.40 3.78 26.75
C ASN A 52 -21.63 4.56 25.67
N ARG A 53 -21.86 5.87 25.55
CA ARG A 53 -21.14 6.70 24.58
C ARG A 53 -19.67 6.88 24.95
N ARG A 54 -19.34 7.02 26.23
CA ARG A 54 -17.96 7.22 26.69
C ARG A 54 -17.05 5.98 26.44
N ASN A 55 -17.62 4.77 26.55
CA ASN A 55 -16.86 3.56 26.27
C ASN A 55 -16.56 3.41 24.78
N VAL A 56 -17.55 3.69 23.93
CA VAL A 56 -17.34 3.63 22.46
C VAL A 56 -16.33 4.67 22.00
N ASP A 57 -16.39 5.88 22.55
CA ASP A 57 -15.43 6.94 22.23
C ASP A 57 -14.00 6.55 22.63
N ASN A 58 -13.81 5.93 23.78
CA ASN A 58 -12.50 5.43 24.22
C ASN A 58 -11.97 4.34 23.29
N GLU A 59 -12.81 3.40 22.85
CA GLU A 59 -12.40 2.37 21.89
C GLU A 59 -12.03 2.96 20.54
N VAL A 60 -12.76 3.99 20.09
CA VAL A 60 -12.41 4.72 18.86
C VAL A 60 -11.05 5.40 18.99
N TYR A 61 -10.75 6.05 20.13
CA TYR A 61 -9.44 6.64 20.38
C TYR A 61 -8.32 5.60 20.41
N ILE A 62 -8.58 4.41 20.99
CA ILE A 62 -7.60 3.31 20.97
C ILE A 62 -7.35 2.85 19.54
N LEU A 63 -8.40 2.68 18.72
CA LEU A 63 -8.29 2.28 17.32
C LEU A 63 -7.54 3.32 16.47
N GLN A 64 -7.70 4.61 16.81
CA GLN A 64 -6.99 5.71 16.14
C GLN A 64 -5.57 5.94 16.69
N SER A 65 -5.15 5.19 17.71
CA SER A 65 -3.84 5.41 18.31
C SER A 65 -2.71 5.12 17.32
N HIS A 66 -1.72 5.99 17.29
CA HIS A 66 -0.54 5.86 16.42
C HIS A 66 0.18 4.52 16.64
N ARG A 67 0.24 4.03 17.88
CA ARG A 67 0.89 2.76 18.22
C ARG A 67 0.20 1.57 17.55
N LEU A 68 -1.15 1.51 17.64
CA LEU A 68 -1.93 0.46 17.02
C LEU A 68 -1.81 0.50 15.49
N MET A 69 -1.96 1.70 14.92
CA MET A 69 -1.85 1.88 13.47
C MET A 69 -0.45 1.52 12.96
N SER A 70 0.61 1.89 13.68
CA SER A 70 1.97 1.49 13.32
C SER A 70 2.16 -0.02 13.34
N GLU A 71 1.59 -0.71 14.32
CA GLU A 71 1.65 -2.18 14.39
C GLU A 71 0.87 -2.84 13.25
N VAL A 72 -0.30 -2.31 12.90
CA VAL A 72 -1.09 -2.78 11.74
C VAL A 72 -0.33 -2.60 10.43
N VAL A 73 0.27 -1.44 10.22
CA VAL A 73 1.07 -1.13 9.03
C VAL A 73 2.24 -2.11 8.90
N LYS A 74 2.95 -2.39 10.00
CA LYS A 74 4.06 -3.35 10.02
C LYS A 74 3.61 -4.78 9.73
N ARG A 75 2.53 -5.24 10.39
CA ARG A 75 2.02 -6.62 10.20
C ARG A 75 1.45 -6.89 8.82
N LEU A 76 0.87 -5.88 8.20
CA LEU A 76 0.29 -5.99 6.86
C LEU A 76 1.25 -5.58 5.75
N HIS A 77 2.52 -5.27 6.07
CA HIS A 77 3.54 -4.81 5.11
C HIS A 77 3.06 -3.63 4.23
N LEU A 78 2.31 -2.68 4.84
CA LEU A 78 1.73 -1.54 4.13
C LEU A 78 2.70 -0.37 3.95
N THR A 79 3.96 -0.54 4.32
CA THR A 79 5.01 0.48 4.16
C THR A 79 5.38 0.70 2.69
N VAL A 80 5.09 -0.27 1.84
CA VAL A 80 5.44 -0.23 0.42
C VAL A 80 4.17 -0.36 -0.41
N ASN A 81 3.94 0.60 -1.30
CA ASN A 81 2.87 0.54 -2.28
C ASN A 81 3.41 0.14 -3.65
N TYR A 82 2.80 -0.86 -4.26
CA TYR A 82 3.16 -1.37 -5.57
C TYR A 82 2.12 -0.97 -6.60
N SER A 83 2.57 -0.41 -7.70
CA SER A 83 1.71 -0.07 -8.82
C SER A 83 2.30 -0.55 -10.15
N VAL A 84 1.43 -0.85 -11.09
CA VAL A 84 1.80 -1.25 -12.45
C VAL A 84 1.12 -0.34 -13.46
N ARG A 85 1.83 -0.02 -14.52
CA ARG A 85 1.27 0.74 -15.63
C ARG A 85 0.53 -0.19 -16.59
N GLU A 86 -0.79 -0.01 -16.68
CA GLU A 86 -1.67 -0.72 -17.61
C GLU A 86 -2.21 0.24 -18.67
N GLY A 87 -1.52 0.32 -19.80
CA GLY A 87 -1.87 1.25 -20.87
C GLY A 87 -1.74 2.71 -20.44
N LEU A 88 -2.87 3.42 -20.37
CA LEU A 88 -2.92 4.85 -20.01
C LEU A 88 -3.14 5.11 -18.53
N ARG A 89 -3.35 4.09 -17.72
CA ARG A 89 -3.59 4.23 -16.27
C ARG A 89 -2.55 3.47 -15.45
N THR A 90 -2.38 3.90 -14.21
CA THR A 90 -1.64 3.19 -13.18
C THR A 90 -2.62 2.43 -12.30
N ALA A 91 -2.36 1.15 -12.05
CA ALA A 91 -3.17 0.30 -11.19
C ALA A 91 -2.37 -0.12 -9.97
N ASP A 92 -2.92 0.13 -8.77
CA ASP A 92 -2.33 -0.33 -7.51
C ASP A 92 -2.61 -1.82 -7.30
N LEU A 93 -1.59 -2.56 -6.86
CA LEU A 93 -1.65 -4.02 -6.74
C LEU A 93 -2.17 -4.54 -5.39
N TYR A 94 -2.27 -3.69 -4.37
CA TYR A 94 -2.91 -3.97 -3.07
C TYR A 94 -2.66 -5.38 -2.50
N GLY A 95 -1.44 -5.72 -2.19
CA GLY A 95 -1.10 -7.03 -1.61
C GLY A 95 -1.13 -8.22 -2.58
N ARG A 96 -1.38 -7.99 -3.87
CA ARG A 96 -1.21 -8.95 -4.96
C ARG A 96 0.00 -8.63 -5.83
N SER A 97 0.99 -8.00 -5.25
CA SER A 97 2.22 -7.68 -5.97
C SER A 97 2.95 -8.96 -6.38
N PRO A 98 3.46 -9.04 -7.62
CA PRO A 98 4.28 -10.17 -8.08
C PRO A 98 5.66 -10.22 -7.43
N ILE A 99 6.07 -9.13 -6.80
CA ILE A 99 7.34 -8.98 -6.09
C ILE A 99 7.11 -8.35 -4.72
N GLU A 100 8.00 -8.64 -3.80
CA GLU A 100 8.12 -8.00 -2.49
C GLU A 100 9.52 -7.43 -2.35
N VAL A 101 9.63 -6.18 -1.91
CA VAL A 101 10.91 -5.48 -1.77
C VAL A 101 11.11 -5.09 -0.32
N ASP A 102 12.20 -5.59 0.25
CA ASP A 102 12.61 -5.31 1.62
C ASP A 102 13.78 -4.34 1.62
N PHE A 103 13.66 -3.28 2.42
CA PHE A 103 14.73 -2.31 2.66
C PHE A 103 15.50 -2.68 3.93
N ILE A 104 16.79 -3.05 3.81
CA ILE A 104 17.59 -3.53 4.95
C ILE A 104 18.01 -2.39 5.87
N ASN A 105 18.34 -1.23 5.32
CA ASN A 105 18.75 -0.05 6.07
C ASN A 105 17.70 1.05 5.96
N ASP A 106 16.54 0.82 6.58
CA ASP A 106 15.49 1.83 6.66
C ASP A 106 15.79 2.87 7.74
N ASN A 107 16.85 3.65 7.53
CA ASN A 107 17.12 4.86 8.30
C ASN A 107 16.36 6.08 7.76
N SER A 108 15.71 5.93 6.64
CA SER A 108 14.98 7.02 5.99
C SER A 108 13.51 6.99 6.37
N LYS A 109 13.12 7.86 7.28
CA LYS A 109 11.72 8.28 7.44
C LYS A 109 11.25 9.10 6.23
N GLN A 110 11.80 8.82 5.05
CA GLN A 110 11.59 9.61 3.85
C GLN A 110 10.95 8.73 2.78
N LYS A 111 10.06 9.36 2.04
CA LYS A 111 9.44 8.74 0.88
C LYS A 111 10.51 8.50 -0.18
N LEU A 112 10.66 7.26 -0.58
CA LEU A 112 11.53 6.87 -1.68
C LEU A 112 10.72 6.08 -2.72
N SER A 113 11.16 6.14 -3.97
CA SER A 113 10.58 5.33 -5.03
C SER A 113 11.66 4.67 -5.87
N LEU A 114 11.31 3.54 -6.43
CA LEU A 114 12.11 2.83 -7.42
C LEU A 114 11.22 2.03 -8.35
N GLU A 115 11.74 1.69 -9.51
CA GLU A 115 11.04 0.87 -10.47
C GLU A 115 11.76 -0.47 -10.64
N VAL A 116 10.99 -1.57 -10.57
CA VAL A 116 11.48 -2.93 -10.71
C VAL A 116 10.86 -3.58 -11.93
N THR A 117 11.67 -3.99 -12.89
CA THR A 117 11.22 -4.71 -14.08
C THR A 117 11.67 -6.16 -14.06
N PRO A 118 10.76 -7.12 -13.90
CA PRO A 118 11.09 -8.55 -14.00
C PRO A 118 11.49 -8.93 -15.43
N LEU A 119 12.62 -9.59 -15.58
CA LEU A 119 13.13 -10.07 -16.86
C LEU A 119 12.81 -11.56 -17.06
N ARG A 120 12.78 -12.01 -18.32
CA ARG A 120 12.50 -13.44 -18.67
C ARG A 120 13.59 -14.42 -18.23
N ASN A 121 14.80 -13.94 -18.01
CA ASN A 121 15.96 -14.74 -17.59
C ASN A 121 16.03 -15.01 -16.09
N GLY A 122 14.97 -14.66 -15.33
CA GLY A 122 14.96 -14.76 -13.87
C GLY A 122 15.70 -13.65 -13.14
N LYS A 123 16.18 -12.65 -13.87
CA LYS A 123 16.80 -11.44 -13.32
C LYS A 123 15.78 -10.32 -13.19
N ILE A 124 16.14 -9.33 -12.43
CA ILE A 124 15.39 -8.09 -12.25
C ILE A 124 16.25 -6.91 -12.66
N GLU A 125 15.60 -5.91 -13.20
CA GLU A 125 16.18 -4.63 -13.51
C GLU A 125 15.61 -3.57 -12.56
N LEU A 126 16.49 -2.87 -11.86
CA LEU A 126 16.14 -1.80 -10.92
C LEU A 126 16.49 -0.47 -11.56
N THR A 127 15.53 0.42 -11.64
CA THR A 127 15.66 1.73 -12.30
C THR A 127 14.84 2.79 -11.55
N ASP A 128 14.94 4.03 -12.02
CA ASP A 128 14.13 5.19 -11.59
C ASP A 128 14.14 5.40 -10.07
N PHE A 129 15.36 5.50 -9.52
CA PHE A 129 15.56 5.73 -8.09
C PHE A 129 15.27 7.19 -7.74
N GLU A 130 14.24 7.44 -6.93
CA GLU A 130 13.90 8.76 -6.44
C GLU A 130 13.98 8.81 -4.91
N ASP A 131 14.79 9.70 -4.39
CA ASP A 131 14.87 10.13 -3.01
C ASP A 131 15.35 11.57 -2.97
N LYS A 132 15.20 12.26 -1.85
CA LYS A 132 15.66 13.66 -1.67
C LYS A 132 17.15 13.86 -1.91
N PHE A 133 17.95 12.82 -1.72
CA PHE A 133 19.43 12.88 -1.82
C PHE A 133 19.96 12.28 -3.10
N VAL A 134 19.11 11.63 -3.91
CA VAL A 134 19.53 11.01 -5.17
C VAL A 134 19.69 12.07 -6.25
N THR A 135 20.88 12.08 -6.86
CA THR A 135 21.21 13.01 -7.95
C THR A 135 20.51 12.56 -9.23
N ARG A 136 20.16 13.52 -10.11
CA ARG A 136 19.49 13.25 -11.40
C ARG A 136 20.21 12.22 -12.29
N GLN A 137 21.52 12.06 -12.14
CA GLN A 137 22.31 11.03 -12.83
C GLN A 137 22.10 9.64 -12.22
N GLU A 138 21.93 9.56 -10.92
CA GLU A 138 21.70 8.32 -10.18
C GLU A 138 20.29 7.79 -10.36
N THR A 139 19.29 8.67 -10.53
CA THR A 139 17.92 8.30 -10.85
C THR A 139 17.83 7.40 -12.08
N LYS A 140 18.65 7.65 -13.11
CA LYS A 140 18.65 6.88 -14.37
C LYS A 140 19.59 5.67 -14.37
N ARG A 141 20.17 5.34 -13.23
CA ARG A 141 21.07 4.19 -13.13
C ARG A 141 20.26 2.90 -13.28
N VAL A 142 20.77 1.99 -14.09
CA VAL A 142 20.19 0.66 -14.28
C VAL A 142 21.04 -0.35 -13.52
N ILE A 143 20.40 -1.10 -12.63
CA ILE A 143 21.08 -2.14 -11.83
C ILE A 143 20.40 -3.47 -12.15
N LEU A 144 21.18 -4.44 -12.59
CA LEU A 144 20.72 -5.81 -12.81
C LEU A 144 21.02 -6.66 -11.57
N ALA A 145 20.06 -7.40 -11.10
CA ALA A 145 20.18 -8.25 -9.92
C ALA A 145 19.41 -9.57 -10.10
N GLU A 146 19.59 -10.49 -9.17
CA GLU A 146 18.80 -11.71 -9.06
C GLU A 146 17.84 -11.63 -7.87
N TYR A 147 16.79 -12.46 -7.89
CA TYR A 147 15.86 -12.49 -6.77
C TYR A 147 16.54 -13.05 -5.50
N GLY A 148 16.33 -12.39 -4.37
CA GLY A 148 16.91 -12.76 -3.09
C GLY A 148 18.29 -12.15 -2.81
N ASP A 149 18.92 -11.53 -3.79
CA ASP A 149 20.21 -10.87 -3.59
C ASP A 149 20.06 -9.51 -2.91
N THR A 150 21.00 -9.20 -2.03
CA THR A 150 21.10 -7.86 -1.44
C THR A 150 21.83 -6.94 -2.42
N VAL A 151 21.12 -5.95 -2.90
CA VAL A 151 21.62 -5.00 -3.89
C VAL A 151 21.78 -3.62 -3.28
N ALA A 152 22.99 -3.04 -3.42
CA ALA A 152 23.24 -1.65 -3.06
C ALA A 152 22.70 -0.72 -4.15
N THR A 153 21.67 0.04 -3.83
CA THR A 153 21.03 1.01 -4.71
C THR A 153 21.24 2.43 -4.20
N PRO A 154 21.02 3.48 -5.01
CA PRO A 154 21.09 4.86 -4.56
C PRO A 154 20.10 5.18 -3.41
N VAL A 155 19.02 4.44 -3.30
CA VAL A 155 18.00 4.61 -2.25
C VAL A 155 18.22 3.70 -1.03
N GLY A 156 19.32 2.94 -0.99
CA GLY A 156 19.68 2.04 0.12
C GLY A 156 19.91 0.60 -0.33
N GLN A 157 20.10 -0.28 0.63
CA GLN A 157 20.22 -1.72 0.35
C GLN A 157 18.83 -2.34 0.26
N VAL A 158 18.54 -2.98 -0.86
CA VAL A 158 17.26 -3.62 -1.14
C VAL A 158 17.43 -5.09 -1.48
N VAL A 159 16.44 -5.88 -1.05
CA VAL A 159 16.29 -7.27 -1.47
C VAL A 159 14.93 -7.41 -2.14
N VAL A 160 14.90 -8.07 -3.29
CA VAL A 160 13.66 -8.28 -4.04
C VAL A 160 13.32 -9.76 -4.01
N HIS A 161 12.15 -10.09 -3.44
CA HIS A 161 11.62 -11.43 -3.38
C HIS A 161 10.51 -11.63 -4.41
N LYS A 162 10.44 -12.84 -4.95
CA LYS A 162 9.34 -13.26 -5.83
C LYS A 162 8.19 -13.75 -4.99
N THR A 163 6.97 -13.26 -5.24
CA THR A 163 5.75 -13.72 -4.57
C THR A 163 5.03 -14.80 -5.37
N LEU A 164 3.99 -15.39 -4.76
CA LEU A 164 3.11 -16.37 -5.41
C LEU A 164 2.28 -15.77 -6.56
N PHE A 165 2.15 -14.45 -6.61
CA PHE A 165 1.39 -13.74 -7.64
C PHE A 165 2.21 -13.40 -8.88
N MET A 166 3.46 -13.86 -8.95
CA MET A 166 4.30 -13.65 -10.13
C MET A 166 3.82 -14.51 -11.29
N ASP A 167 3.26 -13.85 -12.29
CA ASP A 167 2.80 -14.47 -13.54
C ASP A 167 3.58 -13.91 -14.74
N SER A 168 3.53 -14.63 -15.86
CA SER A 168 4.12 -14.24 -17.14
C SER A 168 3.63 -12.87 -17.65
N THR A 169 2.45 -12.46 -17.22
CA THR A 169 1.84 -11.16 -17.54
C THR A 169 2.65 -9.97 -17.03
N TYR A 170 3.42 -10.14 -15.92
CA TYR A 170 4.25 -9.10 -15.32
C TYR A 170 5.68 -9.07 -15.89
N LEU A 171 6.07 -10.06 -16.67
CA LEU A 171 7.39 -10.07 -17.30
C LEU A 171 7.56 -8.89 -18.27
N LYS A 172 8.65 -8.16 -18.13
CA LYS A 172 8.96 -6.92 -18.86
C LYS A 172 7.99 -5.76 -18.62
N LYS A 173 7.15 -5.83 -17.60
CA LYS A 173 6.37 -4.67 -17.17
C LYS A 173 7.07 -3.99 -16.01
N PRO A 174 7.27 -2.67 -16.09
CA PRO A 174 7.80 -1.91 -14.98
C PRO A 174 6.78 -1.84 -13.84
N LEU A 175 7.23 -2.20 -12.65
CA LEU A 175 6.50 -2.13 -11.41
C LEU A 175 7.05 -0.96 -10.61
N SER A 176 6.29 0.10 -10.50
CA SER A 176 6.67 1.26 -9.68
C SER A 176 6.34 0.97 -8.22
N LEU A 177 7.26 1.33 -7.35
CA LEU A 177 7.24 1.04 -5.94
C LEU A 177 7.51 2.32 -5.18
N ILE A 178 6.65 2.62 -4.21
CA ILE A 178 6.76 3.78 -3.36
C ILE A 178 6.80 3.30 -1.91
N HIS A 179 7.90 3.59 -1.23
CA HIS A 179 8.03 3.41 0.21
C HIS A 179 7.54 4.68 0.93
N ILE A 180 6.70 4.52 1.95
CA ILE A 180 6.04 5.62 2.66
C ILE A 180 6.52 5.68 4.10
#